data_308fe89776f9b7e9b97033b237b24fd4
#
_entry.id   308fe89776f9b7e9b97033b237b24fd4
#
_cell.length_a   1.000
_cell.length_b   1.000
_cell.length_c   1.000
_cell.angle_alpha   90.00
_cell.angle_beta   90.00
_cell.angle_gamma   90.00
#
_symmetry.space_group_name_H-M   'P 1'
#
loop_
_entity.id
_entity.type
_entity.pdbx_description
1 polymer ?
#
loop_
_entity_poly.entity_id
_entity_poly.type
_entity_poly.pdbx_seq_one_letter_code
_entity_poly.pdbx_strand_id
1 'polypeptide(L)'
;DVVRREMLRVKDKTGNLSIALLKQLVAFGYQECQYVIVEGIFQKAIYHSFFQEMNHLFEGNVQVYYFDISFEETLKRHSQRNKNQEFGVVEMKRWWLPEDYLGLAGEQRLSEQLSEKQIIRQILADIQ
;
A
#
# COMPACT_ATOMS: atom_id res chain seq x y z
N ASP A 1 -6.87 3.68 -2.48
CA ASP A 1 -7.83 4.00 -3.57
C ASP A 1 -9.09 4.70 -3.08
N VAL A 2 -9.63 4.35 -1.91
CA VAL A 2 -10.83 5.01 -1.38
C VAL A 2 -10.64 6.52 -1.27
N VAL A 3 -9.57 6.97 -0.63
CA VAL A 3 -9.30 8.42 -0.45
C VAL A 3 -9.09 9.10 -1.80
N ARG A 4 -8.24 8.55 -2.65
CA ARG A 4 -7.86 9.19 -3.92
C ARG A 4 -8.97 9.10 -4.98
N ARG A 5 -9.49 7.91 -5.21
CA ARG A 5 -10.43 7.66 -6.32
C ARG A 5 -11.88 7.93 -5.98
N GLU A 6 -12.32 7.49 -4.82
CA GLU A 6 -13.73 7.55 -4.44
C GLU A 6 -14.09 8.88 -3.75
N MET A 7 -13.28 9.32 -2.80
CA MET A 7 -13.53 10.56 -2.07
C MET A 7 -13.13 11.81 -2.87
N LEU A 8 -11.88 11.89 -3.32
CA LEU A 8 -11.33 13.10 -3.93
C LEU A 8 -11.36 13.10 -5.46
N ARG A 9 -11.44 11.93 -6.09
CA ARG A 9 -11.45 11.76 -7.56
C ARG A 9 -10.27 12.45 -8.25
N VAL A 10 -9.09 12.37 -7.66
CA VAL A 10 -7.86 12.95 -8.19
C VAL A 10 -6.98 11.92 -8.88
N LYS A 11 -6.18 12.35 -9.83
CA LYS A 11 -5.22 11.50 -10.54
C LYS A 11 -4.05 11.13 -9.63
N ASP A 12 -3.49 9.95 -9.87
CA ASP A 12 -2.32 9.45 -9.16
C ASP A 12 -1.05 10.07 -9.74
N LYS A 13 -0.70 11.23 -9.24
CA LYS A 13 0.48 11.99 -9.65
C LYS A 13 1.18 12.59 -8.43
N THR A 14 2.42 13.01 -8.60
CA THR A 14 3.21 13.67 -7.56
C THR A 14 2.44 14.87 -6.99
N GLY A 15 2.40 14.94 -5.65
CA GLY A 15 1.73 16.04 -4.94
C GLY A 15 0.21 16.04 -5.05
N ASN A 16 -0.43 14.91 -5.42
CA ASN A 16 -1.88 14.87 -5.50
C ASN A 16 -2.54 15.11 -4.13
N LEU A 17 -3.76 15.63 -4.16
CA LEU A 17 -4.49 16.10 -2.96
C LEU A 17 -4.75 14.97 -1.95
N SER A 18 -4.81 13.72 -2.38
CA SER A 18 -5.04 12.59 -1.47
C SER A 18 -3.91 12.41 -0.45
N ILE A 19 -2.68 12.83 -0.79
CA ILE A 19 -1.53 12.77 0.13
C ILE A 19 -1.78 13.66 1.34
N ALA A 20 -2.26 14.89 1.13
CA ALA A 20 -2.59 15.81 2.22
C ALA A 20 -3.68 15.24 3.14
N LEU A 21 -4.73 14.65 2.57
CA LEU A 21 -5.80 14.03 3.36
C LEU A 21 -5.31 12.78 4.10
N LEU A 22 -4.50 11.95 3.46
CA LEU A 22 -3.90 10.77 4.10
C LEU A 22 -3.04 11.17 5.31
N LYS A 23 -2.26 12.25 5.22
CA LYS A 23 -1.49 12.77 6.35
C LYS A 23 -2.39 13.13 7.53
N GLN A 24 -3.52 13.77 7.29
CA GLN A 24 -4.49 14.13 8.33
C GLN A 24 -5.11 12.88 8.97
N LEU A 25 -5.51 11.90 8.16
CA LEU A 25 -6.11 10.66 8.65
C LEU A 25 -5.13 9.83 9.47
N VAL A 26 -3.88 9.72 9.03
CA VAL A 26 -2.84 8.98 9.76
C VAL A 26 -2.47 9.69 11.07
N ALA A 27 -2.36 11.02 11.07
CA ALA A 27 -2.10 11.80 12.27
C ALA A 27 -3.24 11.67 13.30
N PHE A 28 -4.48 11.68 12.84
CA PHE A 28 -5.64 11.38 13.68
C PHE A 28 -5.56 9.96 14.28
N GLY A 29 -5.28 8.97 13.43
CA GLY A 29 -5.13 7.58 13.87
C GLY A 29 -4.00 7.39 14.88
N TYR A 30 -2.89 8.10 14.73
CA TYR A 30 -1.78 8.09 15.69
C TYR A 30 -2.23 8.50 17.09
N GLN A 31 -3.13 9.47 17.21
CA GLN A 31 -3.63 9.97 18.49
C GLN A 31 -4.72 9.10 19.10
N GLU A 32 -5.59 8.54 18.25
CA GLU A 32 -6.85 7.95 18.71
C GLU A 32 -6.90 6.41 18.62
N CYS A 33 -5.96 5.78 17.88
CA CYS A 33 -6.02 4.35 17.60
C CYS A 33 -4.77 3.62 18.09
N GLN A 34 -4.95 2.38 18.50
CA GLN A 34 -3.83 1.50 18.86
C GLN A 34 -2.99 1.12 17.63
N TYR A 35 -3.64 0.92 16.49
CA TYR A 35 -3.00 0.59 15.22
C TYR A 35 -3.59 1.42 14.10
N VAL A 36 -2.75 1.82 13.17
CA VAL A 36 -3.15 2.49 11.92
C VAL A 36 -2.64 1.64 10.76
N ILE A 37 -3.54 1.22 9.90
CA ILE A 37 -3.21 0.44 8.70
C ILE A 37 -3.44 1.33 7.48
N VAL A 38 -2.39 1.50 6.67
CA VAL A 38 -2.47 2.20 5.38
C VAL A 38 -2.18 1.19 4.29
N GLU A 39 -3.15 0.96 3.43
CA GLU A 39 -3.02 -0.01 2.34
C GLU A 39 -3.38 0.61 1.00
N GLY A 40 -2.76 0.12 -0.05
CA GLY A 40 -3.04 0.58 -1.41
C GLY A 40 -1.89 0.28 -2.37
N ILE A 41 -2.03 0.76 -3.59
CA ILE A 41 -0.98 0.74 -4.60
C ILE A 41 -0.25 2.08 -4.53
N PHE A 42 0.92 2.06 -3.92
CA PHE A 42 1.72 3.27 -3.69
C PHE A 42 3.01 3.24 -4.50
N GLN A 43 3.05 3.99 -5.59
CA GLN A 43 4.27 4.13 -6.38
C GLN A 43 5.32 4.92 -5.59
N LYS A 44 6.54 4.38 -5.51
CA LYS A 44 7.65 5.00 -4.79
C LYS A 44 7.86 6.46 -5.19
N ALA A 45 7.88 6.76 -6.47
CA ALA A 45 8.11 8.12 -6.99
C ALA A 45 7.10 9.15 -6.46
N ILE A 46 5.88 8.72 -6.12
CA ILE A 46 4.80 9.59 -5.67
C ILE A 46 4.72 9.63 -4.14
N TYR A 47 4.87 8.49 -3.47
CA TYR A 47 4.50 8.32 -2.06
C TYR A 47 5.67 8.13 -1.10
N HIS A 48 6.90 7.99 -1.57
CA HIS A 48 8.06 7.74 -0.69
C HIS A 48 8.19 8.79 0.41
N SER A 49 8.10 10.08 0.06
CA SER A 49 8.21 11.18 1.03
C SER A 49 7.09 11.14 2.08
N PHE A 50 5.87 10.82 1.66
CA PHE A 50 4.74 10.65 2.57
C PHE A 50 5.04 9.57 3.62
N PHE A 51 5.51 8.42 3.21
CA PHE A 51 5.83 7.33 4.13
C PHE A 51 7.04 7.61 5.01
N GLN A 52 8.03 8.36 4.51
CA GLN A 52 9.14 8.84 5.36
C GLN A 52 8.63 9.75 6.48
N GLU A 53 7.74 10.68 6.18
CA GLU A 53 7.13 11.57 7.18
C GLU A 53 6.32 10.76 8.21
N MET A 54 5.56 9.76 7.75
CA MET A 54 4.80 8.88 8.65
C MET A 54 5.71 8.05 9.54
N ASN A 55 6.79 7.52 9.01
CA ASN A 55 7.79 6.80 9.80
C ASN A 55 8.39 7.69 10.90
N HIS A 56 8.63 8.95 10.59
CA HIS A 56 9.10 9.93 11.57
C HIS A 56 8.04 10.24 12.63
N LEU A 57 6.79 10.45 12.24
CA LEU A 57 5.66 10.69 13.15
C LEU A 57 5.50 9.54 14.17
N PHE A 58 5.64 8.30 13.71
CA PHE A 58 5.53 7.10 14.55
C PHE A 58 6.84 6.71 15.23
N GLU A 59 7.86 7.56 15.19
CA GLU A 59 9.16 7.35 15.84
C GLU A 59 9.82 6.02 15.45
N GLY A 60 9.65 5.60 14.20
CA GLY A 60 10.16 4.34 13.67
C GLY A 60 9.31 3.11 13.97
N ASN A 61 8.19 3.25 14.67
CA ASN A 61 7.26 2.14 14.95
C ASN A 61 6.33 1.90 13.74
N VAL A 62 6.91 1.66 12.59
CA VAL A 62 6.21 1.40 11.33
C VAL A 62 6.69 0.08 10.74
N GLN A 63 5.76 -0.79 10.43
CA GLN A 63 6.03 -2.02 9.68
C GLN A 63 5.59 -1.81 8.22
N VAL A 64 6.47 -2.11 7.29
CA VAL A 64 6.22 -1.94 5.85
C VAL A 64 6.28 -3.29 5.17
N TYR A 65 5.22 -3.65 4.47
CA TYR A 65 5.11 -4.91 3.74
C TYR A 65 4.83 -4.64 2.27
N TYR A 66 5.68 -5.17 1.42
CA TYR A 66 5.52 -5.11 -0.02
C TYR A 66 5.10 -6.50 -0.54
N PHE A 67 3.97 -6.58 -1.20
CA PHE A 67 3.53 -7.81 -1.87
C PHE A 67 4.36 -8.02 -3.15
N ASP A 68 5.41 -8.82 -3.03
CA ASP A 68 6.32 -9.14 -4.13
C ASP A 68 5.75 -10.31 -4.94
N ILE A 69 4.80 -9.98 -5.80
CA ILE A 69 3.98 -10.92 -6.57
C ILE A 69 4.26 -10.69 -8.05
N SER A 70 4.40 -11.77 -8.83
CA SER A 70 4.58 -11.66 -10.28
C SER A 70 3.35 -11.03 -10.95
N PHE A 71 3.56 -10.43 -12.11
CA PHE A 71 2.45 -9.86 -12.89
C PHE A 71 1.41 -10.93 -13.24
N GLU A 72 1.85 -12.13 -13.60
CA GLU A 72 0.99 -13.27 -13.93
C GLU A 72 0.11 -13.67 -12.74
N GLU A 73 0.68 -13.77 -11.55
CA GLU A 73 -0.08 -14.09 -10.34
C GLU A 73 -1.06 -12.96 -9.98
N THR A 74 -0.66 -11.72 -10.19
CA THR A 74 -1.54 -10.55 -10.00
C THR A 74 -2.75 -10.62 -10.93
N LEU A 75 -2.56 -10.96 -12.20
CA LEU A 75 -3.66 -11.17 -13.15
C LEU A 75 -4.59 -12.29 -12.72
N LYS A 76 -4.02 -13.42 -12.28
CA LYS A 76 -4.79 -14.57 -11.78
C LYS A 76 -5.67 -14.18 -10.59
N ARG A 77 -5.10 -13.50 -9.60
CA ARG A 77 -5.85 -13.03 -8.43
C ARG A 77 -6.93 -12.02 -8.80
N HIS A 78 -6.62 -11.11 -9.71
CA HIS A 78 -7.58 -10.12 -10.20
C HIS A 78 -8.79 -10.80 -10.87
N SER A 79 -8.57 -11.82 -11.71
CA SER A 79 -9.66 -12.55 -12.37
C SER A 79 -10.62 -13.25 -11.41
N GLN A 80 -10.17 -13.53 -10.19
CA GLN A 80 -10.97 -14.20 -9.13
C GLN A 80 -11.71 -13.21 -8.23
N ARG A 81 -11.54 -11.90 -8.44
CA ARG A 81 -12.16 -10.85 -7.61
C ARG A 81 -13.45 -10.35 -8.23
N ASN A 82 -14.38 -9.89 -7.39
CA ASN A 82 -15.63 -9.26 -7.85
C ASN A 82 -15.40 -7.95 -8.61
N LYS A 83 -14.22 -7.34 -8.48
CA LYS A 83 -13.83 -6.09 -9.14
C LYS A 83 -13.16 -6.27 -10.50
N ASN A 84 -13.13 -7.47 -11.04
CA ASN A 84 -12.47 -7.75 -12.32
C ASN A 84 -13.09 -7.02 -13.54
N GLN A 85 -14.30 -6.47 -13.39
CA GLN A 85 -14.99 -5.70 -14.42
C GLN A 85 -14.62 -4.21 -14.44
N GLU A 86 -14.02 -3.68 -13.37
CA GLU A 86 -13.67 -2.26 -13.27
C GLU A 86 -12.51 -1.88 -14.19
N PHE A 87 -11.58 -2.80 -14.39
CA PHE A 87 -10.43 -2.63 -15.28
C PHE A 87 -9.89 -4.00 -15.70
N GLY A 88 -9.19 -4.04 -16.81
CA GLY A 88 -8.69 -5.28 -17.42
C GLY A 88 -7.16 -5.38 -17.44
N VAL A 89 -6.68 -6.39 -18.17
CA VAL A 89 -5.25 -6.71 -18.33
C VAL A 89 -4.45 -5.54 -18.91
N VAL A 90 -5.04 -4.79 -19.86
CA VAL A 90 -4.36 -3.66 -20.53
C VAL A 90 -4.04 -2.55 -19.53
N GLU A 91 -5.01 -2.20 -18.69
CA GLU A 91 -4.83 -1.19 -17.64
C GLU A 91 -3.83 -1.67 -16.58
N MET A 92 -3.94 -2.91 -16.13
CA MET A 92 -3.03 -3.50 -15.14
C MET A 92 -1.59 -3.51 -15.67
N LYS A 93 -1.38 -3.89 -16.94
CA LYS A 93 -0.05 -3.88 -17.57
C LYS A 93 0.53 -2.46 -17.65
N ARG A 94 -0.30 -1.46 -17.91
CA ARG A 94 0.12 -0.05 -17.94
C ARG A 94 0.56 0.45 -16.57
N TRP A 95 -0.11 0.01 -15.51
CA TRP A 95 0.16 0.45 -14.13
C TRP A 95 1.23 -0.38 -13.43
N TRP A 96 1.62 -1.52 -13.99
CA TRP A 96 2.58 -2.42 -13.39
C TRP A 96 3.98 -1.79 -13.35
N LEU A 97 4.54 -1.72 -12.13
CA LEU A 97 5.92 -1.32 -11.89
C LEU A 97 6.62 -2.45 -11.14
N PRO A 98 7.57 -3.17 -11.78
CA PRO A 98 8.28 -4.26 -11.12
C PRO A 98 9.18 -3.70 -10.02
N GLU A 99 9.23 -4.41 -8.89
CA GLU A 99 10.13 -4.11 -7.77
C GLU A 99 10.04 -2.65 -7.28
N ASP A 100 8.85 -2.08 -7.30
CA ASP A 100 8.62 -0.68 -6.89
C ASP A 100 8.52 -0.56 -5.37
N TYR A 101 9.58 -0.97 -4.68
CA TYR A 101 9.67 -0.89 -3.22
C TYR A 101 9.73 0.57 -2.76
N LEU A 102 9.12 0.86 -1.62
CA LEU A 102 9.15 2.21 -1.05
C LEU A 102 10.56 2.63 -0.62
N GLY A 103 11.41 1.66 -0.28
CA GLY A 103 12.79 1.93 0.13
C GLY A 103 12.91 2.41 1.58
N LEU A 104 11.92 2.09 2.41
CA LEU A 104 11.98 2.39 3.85
C LEU A 104 12.80 1.33 4.60
N ALA A 105 13.44 1.75 5.67
CA ALA A 105 14.19 0.83 6.53
C ALA A 105 13.25 -0.24 7.09
N GLY A 106 13.67 -1.52 7.02
CA GLY A 106 12.89 -2.63 7.53
C GLY A 106 11.73 -3.07 6.62
N GLU A 107 11.61 -2.54 5.42
CA GLU A 107 10.59 -2.99 4.45
C GLU A 107 10.75 -4.48 4.16
N GLN A 108 9.66 -5.22 4.35
CA GLN A 108 9.62 -6.67 4.16
C GLN A 108 8.89 -7.05 2.88
N ARG A 109 9.40 -8.08 2.20
CA ARG A 109 8.78 -8.61 0.98
C ARG A 109 7.93 -9.83 1.30
N LEU A 110 6.69 -9.81 0.91
CA LEU A 110 5.77 -10.92 1.04
C LEU A 110 5.64 -11.62 -0.31
N SER A 111 6.19 -12.84 -0.42
CA SER A 111 6.19 -13.58 -1.67
C SER A 111 4.81 -14.17 -1.99
N GLU A 112 4.58 -14.47 -3.26
CA GLU A 112 3.34 -15.08 -3.74
C GLU A 112 3.09 -16.51 -3.24
N GLN A 113 4.14 -17.17 -2.70
CA GLN A 113 4.01 -18.49 -2.09
C GLN A 113 3.43 -18.45 -0.68
N LEU A 114 3.44 -17.30 -0.01
CA LEU A 114 2.88 -17.18 1.33
C LEU A 114 1.35 -17.21 1.29
N SER A 115 0.77 -18.04 2.14
CA SER A 115 -0.68 -18.03 2.36
C SER A 115 -1.11 -16.83 3.20
N GLU A 116 -2.37 -16.45 3.10
CA GLU A 116 -2.94 -15.39 3.93
C GLU A 116 -2.68 -15.62 5.43
N LYS A 117 -2.85 -16.87 5.90
CA LYS A 117 -2.58 -17.22 7.31
C LYS A 117 -1.13 -17.00 7.72
N GLN A 118 -0.18 -17.32 6.83
CA GLN A 118 1.24 -17.09 7.08
C GLN A 118 1.55 -15.59 7.15
N ILE A 119 0.99 -14.80 6.24
CA ILE A 119 1.15 -13.35 6.23
C ILE A 119 0.59 -12.72 7.52
N ILE A 120 -0.61 -13.10 7.92
CA ILE A 120 -1.24 -12.60 9.16
C ILE A 120 -0.37 -12.94 10.37
N ARG A 121 0.13 -14.17 10.47
CA ARG A 121 1.02 -14.57 11.58
C ARG A 121 2.29 -13.73 11.64
N GLN A 122 2.90 -13.47 10.48
CA GLN A 122 4.10 -12.63 10.40
C GLN A 122 3.81 -11.22 10.88
N ILE A 123 2.76 -10.58 10.36
CA ILE A 123 2.37 -9.23 10.76
C ILE A 123 2.08 -9.16 12.27
N LEU A 124 1.33 -10.11 12.81
CA LEU A 124 1.02 -10.14 14.25
C LEU A 124 2.27 -10.32 15.12
N ALA A 125 3.25 -11.11 14.68
CA ALA A 125 4.52 -11.25 15.37
C ALA A 125 5.33 -9.95 15.35
N ASP A 126 5.32 -9.22 14.24
CA ASP A 126 6.11 -8.00 14.07
C ASP A 126 5.58 -6.80 14.88
N ILE A 127 4.27 -6.77 15.17
CA ILE A 127 3.63 -5.67 15.90
C ILE A 127 3.46 -5.91 17.41
N GLN A 128 3.92 -7.04 17.89
CA GLN A 128 3.87 -7.38 19.32
C GLN A 128 5.00 -6.74 20.14
#